data_36a8902b62df02a0100e9bfb29ee7596
#
_entry.id   36a8902b62df02a0100e9bfb29ee7596
#
_cell.length_a   1.000
_cell.length_b   1.000
_cell.length_c   1.000
_cell.angle_alpha   90.00
_cell.angle_beta   90.00
_cell.angle_gamma   90.00
#
_symmetry.space_group_name_H-M   'P 1'
#
loop_
_entity.id
_entity.type
_entity.pdbx_description
1 polymer ?
#
loop_
_entity_poly.entity_id
_entity_poly.type
_entity_poly.pdbx_seq_one_letter_code
_entity_poly.pdbx_strand_id
1 'polypeptide(L)'
;MFRWKHYVYEVYKEKSFSKAAQNLYISQPSLSARIKKIEDTLGVPLFDRSTTPLRLTESGEVYIKAAEEIMQIEQQVENYINILTTLKTGHLSVGASNLFAAYVLPSLITKFKESYPDIDIQLTEGNTTQLELMLSNNSIDFVIDNYNYDSNQYSKELYCSENILLAVPKTFGVNKELLDYQLSLTQIKNESNTLALSESVPLEKLSQIPFILLTPGNDSRTRADKLCREAGFRPNIVLELNQQSTAYMAASTQLGATFISDTLVMQLPSFENLVYYHLSGSEAKRDVFFYYKKHKIKTRVMEEFLSMMHTK
;
A
#
# COMPACT_ATOMS: atom_id res chain seq x y z
N MET A 1 13.58 15.49 30.43
CA MET A 1 12.53 15.96 29.54
C MET A 1 11.78 14.78 28.87
N PHE A 2 12.40 13.92 28.06
CA PHE A 2 11.72 12.85 27.31
C PHE A 2 11.59 11.48 28.02
N ARG A 3 12.02 11.34 29.29
CA ARG A 3 11.95 10.07 30.05
C ARG A 3 10.53 9.46 30.08
N TRP A 4 9.51 10.28 30.00
CA TRP A 4 8.11 9.87 30.10
C TRP A 4 7.30 10.23 28.84
N LYS A 5 7.95 10.35 27.69
CA LYS A 5 7.33 10.69 26.40
C LYS A 5 6.16 9.78 26.02
N HIS A 6 6.22 8.48 26.35
CA HIS A 6 5.15 7.53 26.07
C HIS A 6 3.83 7.93 26.75
N TYR A 7 3.87 8.53 27.94
CA TYR A 7 2.66 8.99 28.63
C TYR A 7 2.03 10.19 27.90
N VAL A 8 2.85 11.12 27.46
CA VAL A 8 2.37 12.30 26.69
C VAL A 8 1.81 11.84 25.34
N TYR A 9 2.51 10.94 24.68
CA TYR A 9 2.10 10.40 23.38
C TYR A 9 0.78 9.64 23.48
N GLU A 10 0.57 8.81 24.50
CA GLU A 10 -0.68 8.07 24.68
C GLU A 10 -1.87 9.01 24.96
N VAL A 11 -1.67 10.07 25.75
CA VAL A 11 -2.72 11.10 25.96
C VAL A 11 -3.04 11.85 24.66
N TYR A 12 -2.04 12.15 23.84
CA TYR A 12 -2.21 12.76 22.52
C TYR A 12 -3.05 11.86 21.60
N LYS A 13 -2.71 10.59 21.53
CA LYS A 13 -3.38 9.58 20.69
C LYS A 13 -4.85 9.41 21.09
N GLU A 14 -5.12 9.23 22.37
CA GLU A 14 -6.45 8.99 22.89
C GLU A 14 -7.29 10.27 23.06
N LYS A 15 -6.68 11.45 23.01
CA LYS A 15 -7.31 12.76 23.28
C LYS A 15 -8.09 12.77 24.60
N SER A 16 -7.66 11.94 25.56
CA SER A 16 -8.31 11.69 26.83
C SER A 16 -7.35 11.13 27.87
N PHE A 17 -7.20 11.82 29.00
CA PHE A 17 -6.39 11.33 30.11
C PHE A 17 -6.93 10.00 30.71
N SER A 18 -8.23 9.84 30.76
CA SER A 18 -8.84 8.63 31.34
C SER A 18 -8.61 7.40 30.48
N LYS A 19 -8.80 7.53 29.15
CA LYS A 19 -8.54 6.44 28.20
C LYS A 19 -7.06 6.09 28.15
N ALA A 20 -6.20 7.09 28.06
CA ALA A 20 -4.75 6.88 28.05
C ALA A 20 -4.26 6.19 29.35
N ALA A 21 -4.82 6.56 30.50
CA ALA A 21 -4.49 5.90 31.78
C ALA A 21 -4.90 4.43 31.78
N GLN A 22 -6.07 4.10 31.22
CA GLN A 22 -6.52 2.70 31.03
C GLN A 22 -5.55 1.91 30.16
N ASN A 23 -5.18 2.44 29.00
CA ASN A 23 -4.26 1.77 28.07
C ASN A 23 -2.87 1.56 28.70
N LEU A 24 -2.45 2.48 29.56
CA LEU A 24 -1.15 2.43 30.27
C LEU A 24 -1.21 1.64 31.58
N TYR A 25 -2.36 1.06 31.96
CA TYR A 25 -2.58 0.30 33.19
C TYR A 25 -2.18 1.07 34.45
N ILE A 26 -2.46 2.40 34.50
CA ILE A 26 -2.21 3.26 35.65
C ILE A 26 -3.46 4.08 36.00
N SER A 27 -3.46 4.68 37.20
CA SER A 27 -4.55 5.59 37.57
C SER A 27 -4.44 6.92 36.84
N GLN A 28 -5.58 7.52 36.48
CA GLN A 28 -5.61 8.83 35.82
C GLN A 28 -4.92 9.94 36.65
N PRO A 29 -5.05 10.01 37.99
CA PRO A 29 -4.27 10.97 38.80
C PRO A 29 -2.76 10.78 38.66
N SER A 30 -2.29 9.52 38.61
CA SER A 30 -0.87 9.22 38.41
C SER A 30 -0.35 9.69 37.05
N LEU A 31 -1.13 9.45 35.97
CA LEU A 31 -0.80 9.94 34.64
C LEU A 31 -0.75 11.46 34.59
N SER A 32 -1.78 12.12 35.16
CA SER A 32 -1.87 13.58 35.20
C SER A 32 -0.70 14.22 35.99
N ALA A 33 -0.31 13.63 37.11
CA ALA A 33 0.84 14.10 37.90
C ALA A 33 2.16 13.97 37.12
N ARG A 34 2.35 12.88 36.38
CA ARG A 34 3.57 12.68 35.55
C ARG A 34 3.65 13.69 34.41
N ILE A 35 2.54 13.94 33.72
CA ILE A 35 2.50 14.94 32.65
C ILE A 35 2.69 16.34 33.20
N LYS A 36 2.06 16.68 34.34
CA LYS A 36 2.29 17.96 35.00
C LYS A 36 3.76 18.17 35.33
N LYS A 37 4.46 17.14 35.84
CA LYS A 37 5.89 17.21 36.10
C LYS A 37 6.75 17.49 34.86
N ILE A 38 6.33 16.99 33.69
CA ILE A 38 6.99 17.32 32.43
C ILE A 38 6.73 18.79 32.07
N GLU A 39 5.44 19.22 32.12
CA GLU A 39 5.04 20.61 31.87
C GLU A 39 5.76 21.60 32.79
N ASP A 40 5.86 21.27 34.08
CA ASP A 40 6.60 22.07 35.06
C ASP A 40 8.13 22.15 34.74
N THR A 41 8.70 21.04 34.22
CA THR A 41 10.13 21.02 33.82
C THR A 41 10.36 21.86 32.54
N LEU A 42 9.37 21.92 31.65
CA LEU A 42 9.41 22.69 30.41
C LEU A 42 9.02 24.16 30.62
N GLY A 43 8.34 24.46 31.72
CA GLY A 43 7.78 25.78 32.00
C GLY A 43 6.56 26.16 31.18
N VAL A 44 6.04 25.25 30.37
CA VAL A 44 4.88 25.47 29.46
C VAL A 44 3.95 24.26 29.47
N PRO A 45 2.61 24.46 29.32
CA PRO A 45 1.67 23.36 29.18
C PRO A 45 1.81 22.72 27.80
N LEU A 46 1.64 21.39 27.75
CA LEU A 46 1.61 20.60 26.50
C LEU A 46 0.17 20.37 26.00
N PHE A 47 -0.81 20.38 26.91
CA PHE A 47 -2.22 20.16 26.60
C PHE A 47 -3.09 21.34 26.99
N ASP A 48 -3.98 21.72 26.10
CA ASP A 48 -5.10 22.62 26.41
C ASP A 48 -6.25 21.82 27.05
N ARG A 49 -6.35 21.94 28.38
CA ARG A 49 -7.35 21.22 29.19
C ARG A 49 -8.71 21.89 29.18
N SER A 50 -8.87 23.05 28.55
CA SER A 50 -10.13 23.75 28.42
C SER A 50 -11.00 23.21 27.30
N THR A 51 -10.48 22.40 26.41
CA THR A 51 -11.14 21.87 25.23
C THR A 51 -11.61 20.42 25.39
N THR A 52 -12.72 20.10 24.75
CA THR A 52 -13.23 18.73 24.61
C THR A 52 -13.57 18.48 23.14
N PRO A 53 -12.88 17.58 22.43
CA PRO A 53 -11.79 16.71 22.87
C PRO A 53 -10.52 17.50 23.23
N LEU A 54 -9.68 16.90 24.07
CA LEU A 54 -8.37 17.44 24.50
C LEU A 54 -7.50 17.77 23.30
N ARG A 55 -6.84 18.94 23.30
CA ARG A 55 -5.95 19.39 22.23
C ARG A 55 -4.54 19.64 22.73
N LEU A 56 -3.59 19.60 21.83
CA LEU A 56 -2.23 20.06 22.10
C LEU A 56 -2.19 21.59 22.10
N THR A 57 -1.26 22.15 22.89
CA THR A 57 -0.77 23.51 22.70
C THR A 57 0.28 23.53 21.59
N GLU A 58 0.70 24.71 21.12
CA GLU A 58 1.82 24.85 20.19
C GLU A 58 3.08 24.15 20.72
N SER A 59 3.38 24.35 22.00
CA SER A 59 4.50 23.63 22.68
C SER A 59 4.27 22.12 22.72
N GLY A 60 3.03 21.67 22.85
CA GLY A 60 2.65 20.28 22.80
C GLY A 60 2.90 19.65 21.43
N GLU A 61 2.61 20.35 20.34
CA GLU A 61 2.88 19.87 18.98
C GLU A 61 4.38 19.69 18.74
N VAL A 62 5.19 20.66 19.14
CA VAL A 62 6.66 20.57 19.07
C VAL A 62 7.19 19.40 19.91
N TYR A 63 6.64 19.23 21.14
CA TYR A 63 7.04 18.13 22.02
C TYR A 63 6.69 16.76 21.42
N ILE A 64 5.48 16.59 20.88
CA ILE A 64 5.03 15.33 20.26
C ILE A 64 5.91 14.96 19.07
N LYS A 65 6.19 15.92 18.19
CA LYS A 65 7.09 15.69 17.05
C LYS A 65 8.46 15.18 17.50
N ALA A 66 9.06 15.84 18.47
CA ALA A 66 10.36 15.43 19.04
C ALA A 66 10.27 14.07 19.77
N ALA A 67 9.15 13.80 20.46
CA ALA A 67 8.93 12.51 21.13
C ALA A 67 8.82 11.36 20.12
N GLU A 68 8.11 11.56 19.01
CA GLU A 68 8.01 10.59 17.91
C GLU A 68 9.40 10.29 17.32
N GLU A 69 10.21 11.31 17.04
CA GLU A 69 11.57 11.13 16.52
C GLU A 69 12.46 10.33 17.50
N ILE A 70 12.39 10.61 18.81
CA ILE A 70 13.14 9.88 19.83
C ILE A 70 12.66 8.43 19.94
N MET A 71 11.36 8.19 19.94
CA MET A 71 10.78 6.82 19.98
C MET A 71 11.23 6.01 18.77
N GLN A 72 11.33 6.64 17.61
CA GLN A 72 11.84 5.99 16.39
C GLN A 72 13.32 5.63 16.51
N ILE A 73 14.14 6.51 17.07
CA ILE A 73 15.57 6.23 17.30
C ILE A 73 15.71 5.07 18.30
N GLU A 74 14.95 5.07 19.40
CA GLU A 74 14.96 3.96 20.37
C GLU A 74 14.59 2.64 19.71
N GLN A 75 13.53 2.62 18.91
CA GLN A 75 13.13 1.43 18.16
C GLN A 75 14.20 0.96 17.17
N GLN A 76 14.89 1.89 16.51
CA GLN A 76 16.02 1.55 15.64
C GLN A 76 17.17 0.90 16.41
N VAL A 77 17.50 1.40 17.61
CA VAL A 77 18.54 0.85 18.47
C VAL A 77 18.14 -0.53 18.98
N GLU A 78 16.91 -0.71 19.44
CA GLU A 78 16.39 -2.02 19.87
C GLU A 78 16.41 -3.03 18.71
N ASN A 79 15.97 -2.63 17.55
CA ASN A 79 16.05 -3.45 16.34
C ASN A 79 17.51 -3.80 16.00
N TYR A 80 18.45 -2.85 16.11
CA TYR A 80 19.88 -3.10 15.87
C TYR A 80 20.49 -4.05 16.90
N ILE A 81 20.15 -3.92 18.18
CA ILE A 81 20.62 -4.83 19.24
C ILE A 81 20.02 -6.24 19.03
N ASN A 82 18.78 -6.35 18.64
CA ASN A 82 18.13 -7.63 18.26
C ASN A 82 18.79 -8.27 17.02
N ILE A 83 19.47 -7.49 16.19
CA ILE A 83 20.30 -7.96 15.06
C ILE A 83 21.49 -8.79 15.54
N LEU A 84 22.09 -8.46 16.70
CA LEU A 84 23.28 -9.15 17.21
C LEU A 84 22.96 -10.49 17.90
N THR A 85 21.70 -10.72 18.23
CA THR A 85 21.23 -11.91 18.91
C THR A 85 20.07 -12.54 18.14
N THR A 86 20.34 -13.48 17.22
CA THR A 86 19.34 -14.34 16.55
C THR A 86 17.94 -13.70 16.34
N LEU A 87 17.46 -13.59 15.10
CA LEU A 87 16.12 -13.11 14.65
C LEU A 87 14.92 -13.82 15.34
N LYS A 88 14.90 -13.84 16.67
CA LYS A 88 13.81 -14.48 17.41
C LYS A 88 12.62 -13.56 17.68
N THR A 89 12.82 -12.24 17.68
CA THR A 89 11.76 -11.26 17.92
C THR A 89 12.03 -10.00 17.10
N GLY A 90 11.00 -9.29 16.73
CA GLY A 90 11.11 -8.03 15.97
C GLY A 90 9.75 -7.56 15.49
N HIS A 91 9.73 -6.38 14.89
CA HIS A 91 8.53 -5.78 14.31
C HIS A 91 8.81 -5.35 12.87
N LEU A 92 7.84 -5.55 11.99
CA LEU A 92 7.84 -5.08 10.61
C LEU A 92 6.49 -4.48 10.27
N SER A 93 6.47 -3.23 9.87
CA SER A 93 5.25 -2.54 9.43
C SER A 93 5.29 -2.30 7.92
N VAL A 94 4.29 -2.83 7.21
CA VAL A 94 4.19 -2.77 5.75
C VAL A 94 2.92 -2.04 5.36
N GLY A 95 3.04 -1.02 4.52
CA GLY A 95 1.94 -0.33 3.89
C GLY A 95 1.71 -0.81 2.46
N ALA A 96 0.45 -0.84 2.02
CA ALA A 96 0.11 -1.23 0.66
C ALA A 96 -1.22 -0.63 0.19
N SER A 97 -1.37 -0.44 -1.13
CA SER A 97 -2.67 -0.22 -1.72
C SER A 97 -3.54 -1.48 -1.63
N ASN A 98 -4.86 -1.33 -1.80
CA ASN A 98 -5.83 -2.42 -1.68
C ASN A 98 -5.41 -3.71 -2.42
N LEU A 99 -4.96 -3.59 -3.67
CA LEU A 99 -4.54 -4.76 -4.45
C LEU A 99 -3.44 -5.57 -3.76
N PHE A 100 -2.39 -4.89 -3.33
CA PHE A 100 -1.25 -5.56 -2.70
C PHE A 100 -1.55 -6.00 -1.27
N ALA A 101 -2.31 -5.21 -0.51
CA ALA A 101 -2.71 -5.53 0.86
C ALA A 101 -3.63 -6.75 0.92
N ALA A 102 -4.58 -6.86 -0.01
CA ALA A 102 -5.57 -7.94 -0.01
C ALA A 102 -5.09 -9.23 -0.69
N TYR A 103 -4.30 -9.13 -1.76
CA TYR A 103 -4.06 -10.27 -2.65
C TYR A 103 -2.59 -10.70 -2.75
N VAL A 104 -1.64 -9.86 -2.40
CA VAL A 104 -0.20 -10.17 -2.53
C VAL A 104 0.46 -10.37 -1.18
N LEU A 105 0.41 -9.37 -0.31
CA LEU A 105 1.11 -9.38 0.96
C LEU A 105 0.70 -10.50 1.92
N PRO A 106 -0.57 -10.95 2.01
CA PRO A 106 -0.93 -12.03 2.94
C PRO A 106 -0.14 -13.32 2.69
N SER A 107 0.03 -13.73 1.43
CA SER A 107 0.80 -14.92 1.08
C SER A 107 2.29 -14.75 1.39
N LEU A 108 2.85 -13.57 1.13
CA LEU A 108 4.25 -13.26 1.44
C LEU A 108 4.50 -13.22 2.96
N ILE A 109 3.57 -12.63 3.72
CA ILE A 109 3.62 -12.61 5.19
C ILE A 109 3.53 -14.02 5.76
N THR A 110 2.64 -14.87 5.22
CA THR A 110 2.53 -16.26 5.65
C THR A 110 3.83 -17.00 5.44
N LYS A 111 4.42 -16.92 4.25
CA LYS A 111 5.72 -17.53 3.94
C LYS A 111 6.85 -17.01 4.84
N PHE A 112 6.86 -15.71 5.12
CA PHE A 112 7.85 -15.13 6.04
C PHE A 112 7.69 -15.65 7.46
N LYS A 113 6.46 -15.75 7.94
CA LYS A 113 6.13 -16.28 9.27
C LYS A 113 6.46 -17.76 9.47
N GLU A 114 6.54 -18.57 8.40
CA GLU A 114 7.04 -19.94 8.47
C GLU A 114 8.49 -20.00 8.95
N SER A 115 9.32 -19.05 8.52
CA SER A 115 10.74 -18.97 8.92
C SER A 115 10.96 -18.13 10.18
N TYR A 116 10.09 -17.16 10.43
CA TYR A 116 10.21 -16.17 11.52
C TYR A 116 8.88 -16.00 12.27
N PRO A 117 8.40 -17.01 13.01
CA PRO A 117 7.06 -17.04 13.62
C PRO A 117 6.85 -15.94 14.67
N ASP A 118 7.89 -15.55 15.38
CA ASP A 118 7.84 -14.59 16.50
C ASP A 118 8.02 -13.13 16.05
N ILE A 119 8.21 -12.87 14.74
CA ILE A 119 8.24 -11.51 14.20
C ILE A 119 6.81 -10.97 14.14
N ASP A 120 6.54 -9.85 14.80
CA ASP A 120 5.28 -9.14 14.67
C ASP A 120 5.23 -8.38 13.34
N ILE A 121 4.18 -8.62 12.54
CA ILE A 121 4.00 -7.95 11.25
C ILE A 121 2.69 -7.20 11.24
N GLN A 122 2.77 -5.88 11.05
CA GLN A 122 1.63 -5.01 10.88
C GLN A 122 1.45 -4.66 9.40
N LEU A 123 0.29 -4.97 8.85
CA LEU A 123 -0.11 -4.57 7.50
C LEU A 123 -1.10 -3.41 7.58
N THR A 124 -0.80 -2.33 6.86
CA THR A 124 -1.65 -1.15 6.76
C THR A 124 -2.09 -0.92 5.32
N GLU A 125 -3.39 -0.90 5.08
CA GLU A 125 -3.96 -0.51 3.79
C GLU A 125 -4.17 1.01 3.74
N GLY A 126 -3.85 1.63 2.61
CA GLY A 126 -4.06 3.06 2.39
C GLY A 126 -3.96 3.45 0.92
N ASN A 127 -4.32 4.70 0.62
CA ASN A 127 -4.01 5.30 -0.68
C ASN A 127 -2.56 5.80 -0.70
N THR A 128 -2.04 6.09 -1.90
CA THR A 128 -0.63 6.51 -2.10
C THR A 128 -0.23 7.68 -1.20
N THR A 129 -1.07 8.73 -1.08
CA THR A 129 -0.76 9.91 -0.25
C THR A 129 -0.69 9.56 1.24
N GLN A 130 -1.61 8.73 1.73
CA GLN A 130 -1.60 8.27 3.11
C GLN A 130 -0.36 7.41 3.41
N LEU A 131 -0.05 6.47 2.50
CA LEU A 131 1.12 5.59 2.63
C LEU A 131 2.43 6.37 2.57
N GLU A 132 2.53 7.38 1.69
CA GLU A 132 3.69 8.26 1.62
C GLU A 132 3.90 9.04 2.92
N LEU A 133 2.82 9.60 3.48
CA LEU A 133 2.88 10.29 4.77
C LEU A 133 3.36 9.35 5.89
N MET A 134 2.82 8.13 5.95
CA MET A 134 3.22 7.12 6.95
C MET A 134 4.67 6.66 6.76
N LEU A 135 5.14 6.55 5.52
CA LEU A 135 6.53 6.23 5.21
C LEU A 135 7.47 7.38 5.60
N SER A 136 7.07 8.63 5.32
CA SER A 136 7.86 9.83 5.62
C SER A 136 8.05 10.07 7.11
N ASN A 137 7.06 9.77 7.94
CA ASN A 137 7.11 9.90 9.40
C ASN A 137 7.57 8.60 10.10
N ASN A 138 8.02 7.58 9.34
CA ASN A 138 8.46 6.26 9.81
C ASN A 138 7.39 5.46 10.59
N SER A 139 6.10 5.73 10.40
CA SER A 139 5.03 4.90 10.97
C SER A 139 4.94 3.53 10.30
N ILE A 140 5.50 3.38 9.11
CA ILE A 140 5.67 2.12 8.39
C ILE A 140 7.10 1.99 7.88
N ASP A 141 7.57 0.75 7.74
CA ASP A 141 8.93 0.42 7.31
C ASP A 141 9.04 0.36 5.79
N PHE A 142 8.05 -0.25 5.15
CA PHE A 142 7.93 -0.41 3.71
C PHE A 142 6.57 0.03 3.20
N VAL A 143 6.56 0.46 1.94
CA VAL A 143 5.35 0.52 1.11
C VAL A 143 5.59 -0.32 -0.13
N ILE A 144 4.67 -1.23 -0.45
CA ILE A 144 4.60 -1.85 -1.78
C ILE A 144 3.62 -1.06 -2.64
N ASP A 145 4.14 -0.49 -3.72
CA ASP A 145 3.35 0.36 -4.62
C ASP A 145 3.95 0.35 -6.04
N ASN A 146 3.12 0.73 -7.01
CA ASN A 146 3.52 1.03 -8.39
C ASN A 146 3.64 2.53 -8.67
N TYR A 147 3.37 3.38 -7.68
CA TYR A 147 3.57 4.83 -7.77
C TYR A 147 5.06 5.16 -7.72
N ASN A 148 5.48 6.19 -8.42
CA ASN A 148 6.88 6.60 -8.45
C ASN A 148 7.13 7.68 -7.39
N TYR A 149 7.51 7.25 -6.18
CA TYR A 149 7.87 8.16 -5.08
C TYR A 149 9.16 8.92 -5.36
N ASP A 150 9.35 10.07 -4.71
CA ASP A 150 10.54 10.93 -4.88
C ASP A 150 11.83 10.18 -4.50
N SER A 151 12.69 9.94 -5.48
CA SER A 151 13.99 9.25 -5.33
C SER A 151 14.99 10.00 -4.44
N ASN A 152 14.77 11.28 -4.13
CA ASN A 152 15.58 12.02 -3.17
C ASN A 152 15.25 11.61 -1.74
N GLN A 153 14.01 11.22 -1.46
CA GLN A 153 13.50 10.87 -0.14
C GLN A 153 13.42 9.36 0.11
N TYR A 154 13.17 8.57 -0.94
CA TYR A 154 12.91 7.14 -0.82
C TYR A 154 13.86 6.31 -1.68
N SER A 155 14.29 5.19 -1.13
CA SER A 155 14.94 4.10 -1.87
C SER A 155 13.89 3.07 -2.26
N LYS A 156 14.17 2.31 -3.32
CA LYS A 156 13.25 1.29 -3.80
C LYS A 156 13.96 0.01 -4.22
N GLU A 157 13.27 -1.12 -4.07
CA GLU A 157 13.68 -2.43 -4.56
C GLU A 157 12.56 -3.00 -5.42
N LEU A 158 12.90 -3.49 -6.60
CA LEU A 158 11.93 -4.05 -7.54
C LEU A 158 11.33 -5.34 -6.96
N TYR A 159 10.02 -5.38 -6.87
CA TYR A 159 9.28 -6.60 -6.52
C TYR A 159 8.90 -7.40 -7.76
N CYS A 160 8.19 -6.78 -8.69
CA CYS A 160 7.81 -7.39 -9.97
C CYS A 160 7.47 -6.32 -11.01
N SER A 161 7.34 -6.77 -12.27
CA SER A 161 6.70 -5.98 -13.33
C SER A 161 5.32 -6.56 -13.61
N GLU A 162 4.32 -5.70 -13.74
CA GLU A 162 2.94 -6.04 -14.08
C GLU A 162 2.62 -5.65 -15.51
N ASN A 163 1.79 -6.46 -16.18
CA ASN A 163 1.14 -6.08 -17.42
C ASN A 163 -0.29 -5.64 -17.13
N ILE A 164 -0.70 -4.55 -17.79
CA ILE A 164 -2.09 -4.13 -17.81
C ILE A 164 -2.76 -4.85 -18.98
N LEU A 165 -3.78 -5.60 -18.66
CA LEU A 165 -4.63 -6.35 -19.59
C LEU A 165 -5.97 -5.64 -19.73
N LEU A 166 -6.69 -5.91 -20.81
CA LEU A 166 -8.10 -5.56 -20.92
C LEU A 166 -8.96 -6.81 -20.72
N ALA A 167 -9.84 -6.79 -19.73
CA ALA A 167 -10.85 -7.81 -19.50
C ALA A 167 -12.17 -7.36 -20.14
N VAL A 168 -12.69 -8.14 -21.08
CA VAL A 168 -13.89 -7.84 -21.88
C VAL A 168 -14.94 -8.90 -21.65
N PRO A 169 -16.22 -8.54 -21.40
CA PRO A 169 -17.30 -9.52 -21.33
C PRO A 169 -17.39 -10.40 -22.58
N LYS A 170 -17.45 -11.71 -22.38
CA LYS A 170 -17.44 -12.71 -23.45
C LYS A 170 -18.59 -12.55 -24.43
N THR A 171 -19.72 -12.01 -23.97
CA THR A 171 -20.92 -11.77 -24.77
C THR A 171 -20.80 -10.62 -25.78
N PHE A 172 -19.76 -9.78 -25.63
CA PHE A 172 -19.58 -8.65 -26.54
C PHE A 172 -19.18 -9.15 -27.94
N GLY A 173 -19.94 -8.70 -28.96
CA GLY A 173 -19.78 -9.16 -30.34
C GLY A 173 -18.39 -8.93 -30.93
N VAL A 174 -17.70 -7.90 -30.50
CA VAL A 174 -16.32 -7.55 -30.90
C VAL A 174 -15.31 -8.69 -30.65
N ASN A 175 -15.54 -9.53 -29.65
CA ASN A 175 -14.66 -10.66 -29.36
C ASN A 175 -14.54 -11.66 -30.52
N LYS A 176 -15.55 -11.72 -31.40
CA LYS A 176 -15.53 -12.60 -32.58
C LYS A 176 -14.55 -12.13 -33.65
N GLU A 177 -14.26 -10.83 -33.68
CA GLU A 177 -13.32 -10.22 -34.63
C GLU A 177 -11.88 -10.20 -34.08
N LEU A 178 -11.71 -10.54 -32.81
CA LEU A 178 -10.46 -10.42 -32.08
C LEU A 178 -9.97 -11.77 -31.52
N LEU A 179 -10.37 -12.88 -32.13
CA LEU A 179 -10.05 -14.24 -31.65
C LEU A 179 -8.53 -14.46 -31.51
N ASP A 180 -7.75 -13.97 -32.48
CA ASP A 180 -6.30 -14.15 -32.55
C ASP A 180 -5.56 -13.41 -31.45
N TYR A 181 -6.18 -12.42 -30.82
CA TYR A 181 -5.60 -11.59 -29.75
C TYR A 181 -6.00 -12.04 -28.34
N GLN A 182 -6.88 -13.06 -28.24
CA GLN A 182 -7.39 -13.52 -26.93
C GLN A 182 -6.32 -14.28 -26.17
N LEU A 183 -6.15 -13.93 -24.91
CA LEU A 183 -5.26 -14.61 -23.98
C LEU A 183 -6.02 -15.72 -23.23
N SER A 184 -5.41 -16.88 -23.15
CA SER A 184 -5.83 -17.92 -22.23
C SER A 184 -5.34 -17.61 -20.81
N LEU A 185 -6.06 -18.09 -19.81
CA LEU A 185 -5.62 -17.97 -18.41
C LEU A 185 -4.26 -18.64 -18.14
N THR A 186 -3.95 -19.70 -18.90
CA THR A 186 -2.65 -20.36 -18.85
C THR A 186 -1.51 -19.45 -19.32
N GLN A 187 -1.75 -18.66 -20.38
CA GLN A 187 -0.78 -17.68 -20.87
C GLN A 187 -0.56 -16.55 -19.85
N ILE A 188 -1.62 -16.11 -19.15
CA ILE A 188 -1.51 -15.07 -18.11
C ILE A 188 -0.76 -15.60 -16.91
N LYS A 189 -1.00 -16.87 -16.50
CA LYS A 189 -0.40 -17.49 -15.32
C LYS A 189 1.04 -17.99 -15.49
N ASN A 190 1.45 -18.31 -16.73
CA ASN A 190 2.78 -18.88 -17.02
C ASN A 190 3.89 -17.86 -17.19
N GLU A 191 3.74 -16.70 -16.59
CA GLU A 191 4.72 -15.61 -16.47
C GLU A 191 5.15 -14.87 -17.76
N SER A 192 5.65 -13.68 -17.55
CA SER A 192 6.12 -12.58 -18.39
C SER A 192 6.66 -12.89 -19.80
N ASN A 193 7.21 -14.07 -20.05
CA ASN A 193 7.78 -14.43 -21.36
C ASN A 193 6.71 -14.79 -22.41
N THR A 194 5.58 -15.34 -21.98
CA THR A 194 4.50 -15.77 -22.91
C THR A 194 3.63 -14.58 -23.32
N LEU A 195 3.42 -13.62 -22.41
CA LEU A 195 2.70 -12.37 -22.71
C LEU A 195 3.51 -11.48 -23.68
N ALA A 196 4.83 -11.46 -23.56
CA ALA A 196 5.70 -10.69 -24.46
C ALA A 196 5.70 -11.24 -25.91
N LEU A 197 5.28 -12.47 -26.11
CA LEU A 197 5.17 -13.13 -27.43
C LEU A 197 3.76 -13.06 -28.02
N SER A 198 2.75 -12.66 -27.24
CA SER A 198 1.37 -12.51 -27.73
C SER A 198 1.19 -11.19 -28.45
N GLU A 199 0.42 -11.23 -29.56
CA GLU A 199 0.06 -10.01 -30.26
C GLU A 199 -0.85 -9.13 -29.38
N SER A 200 -0.57 -7.83 -29.40
CA SER A 200 -1.40 -6.84 -28.68
C SER A 200 -2.67 -6.55 -29.47
N VAL A 201 -3.80 -6.48 -28.77
CA VAL A 201 -5.06 -6.13 -29.41
C VAL A 201 -5.02 -4.69 -29.95
N PRO A 202 -5.49 -4.44 -31.18
CA PRO A 202 -5.69 -3.08 -31.68
C PRO A 202 -6.86 -2.44 -30.89
N LEU A 203 -6.49 -1.64 -29.88
CA LEU A 203 -7.42 -1.13 -28.86
C LEU A 203 -8.52 -0.22 -29.47
N GLU A 204 -8.26 0.40 -30.63
CA GLU A 204 -9.23 1.18 -31.39
C GLU A 204 -10.46 0.38 -31.83
N LYS A 205 -10.34 -0.93 -32.05
CA LYS A 205 -11.48 -1.80 -32.36
C LYS A 205 -12.47 -1.96 -31.19
N LEU A 206 -12.03 -1.66 -30.01
CA LEU A 206 -12.82 -1.73 -28.77
C LEU A 206 -13.43 -0.37 -28.37
N SER A 207 -13.29 0.66 -29.22
CA SER A 207 -13.76 2.03 -28.96
C SER A 207 -15.26 2.17 -28.72
N GLN A 208 -16.07 1.24 -29.26
CA GLN A 208 -17.54 1.31 -29.19
C GLN A 208 -18.15 0.53 -28.01
N ILE A 209 -17.36 -0.22 -27.26
CA ILE A 209 -17.89 -0.97 -26.12
C ILE A 209 -17.97 -0.09 -24.85
N PRO A 210 -18.83 -0.44 -23.87
CA PRO A 210 -18.85 0.23 -22.57
C PRO A 210 -17.65 -0.16 -21.73
N PHE A 211 -17.13 0.80 -20.94
CA PHE A 211 -16.00 0.62 -20.02
C PHE A 211 -16.40 0.87 -18.56
N ILE A 212 -15.84 0.08 -17.69
CA ILE A 212 -15.81 0.29 -16.24
C ILE A 212 -14.40 0.75 -15.91
N LEU A 213 -14.24 1.97 -15.43
CA LEU A 213 -12.93 2.55 -15.10
C LEU A 213 -12.82 2.90 -13.64
N LEU A 214 -11.61 3.14 -13.19
CA LEU A 214 -11.40 3.66 -11.84
C LEU A 214 -11.67 5.16 -11.81
N THR A 215 -11.93 5.70 -10.62
CA THR A 215 -12.14 7.14 -10.41
C THR A 215 -10.88 7.95 -10.76
N PRO A 216 -11.03 9.20 -11.20
CA PRO A 216 -9.90 10.10 -11.45
C PRO A 216 -8.97 10.22 -10.24
N GLY A 217 -7.66 10.35 -10.49
CA GLY A 217 -6.62 10.36 -9.46
C GLY A 217 -6.01 8.99 -9.14
N ASN A 218 -6.57 7.91 -9.68
CA ASN A 218 -5.99 6.58 -9.60
C ASN A 218 -4.96 6.37 -10.74
N ASP A 219 -3.81 5.74 -10.47
CA ASP A 219 -2.80 5.43 -11.49
C ASP A 219 -3.36 4.59 -12.64
N SER A 220 -4.12 3.55 -12.31
CA SER A 220 -4.74 2.68 -13.34
C SER A 220 -5.74 3.43 -14.23
N ARG A 221 -6.44 4.45 -13.69
CA ARG A 221 -7.30 5.33 -14.50
C ARG A 221 -6.47 6.20 -15.44
N THR A 222 -5.42 6.79 -14.94
CA THR A 222 -4.52 7.64 -15.74
C THR A 222 -3.93 6.85 -16.92
N ARG A 223 -3.52 5.60 -16.68
CA ARG A 223 -3.01 4.70 -17.72
C ARG A 223 -4.07 4.31 -18.72
N ALA A 224 -5.27 3.94 -18.27
CA ALA A 224 -6.40 3.62 -19.15
C ALA A 224 -6.76 4.79 -20.07
N ASP A 225 -6.83 6.00 -19.53
CA ASP A 225 -7.12 7.22 -20.31
C ASP A 225 -6.03 7.51 -21.34
N LYS A 226 -4.75 7.25 -21.03
CA LYS A 226 -3.64 7.40 -21.98
C LYS A 226 -3.70 6.35 -23.09
N LEU A 227 -3.87 5.07 -22.73
CA LEU A 227 -3.98 3.98 -23.71
C LEU A 227 -5.13 4.23 -24.69
N CYS A 228 -6.31 4.60 -24.21
CA CYS A 228 -7.45 4.94 -25.07
C CYS A 228 -7.17 6.15 -25.96
N ARG A 229 -6.50 7.18 -25.44
CA ARG A 229 -6.12 8.38 -26.21
C ARG A 229 -5.10 8.05 -27.28
N GLU A 230 -4.09 7.24 -26.99
CA GLU A 230 -3.10 6.77 -27.97
C GLU A 230 -3.75 5.92 -29.08
N ALA A 231 -4.78 5.16 -28.73
CA ALA A 231 -5.62 4.41 -29.69
C ALA A 231 -6.68 5.29 -30.40
N GLY A 232 -6.67 6.62 -30.20
CA GLY A 232 -7.50 7.57 -30.96
C GLY A 232 -8.94 7.69 -30.48
N PHE A 233 -9.31 7.23 -29.28
CA PHE A 233 -10.68 7.34 -28.78
C PHE A 233 -10.76 7.75 -27.31
N ARG A 234 -11.98 8.13 -26.88
CA ARG A 234 -12.34 8.29 -25.46
C ARG A 234 -13.27 7.15 -25.05
N PRO A 235 -13.02 6.49 -23.93
CA PRO A 235 -13.85 5.38 -23.50
C PRO A 235 -15.27 5.84 -23.13
N ASN A 236 -16.28 5.05 -23.52
CA ASN A 236 -17.64 5.21 -23.03
C ASN A 236 -17.75 4.63 -21.63
N ILE A 237 -17.64 5.48 -20.59
CA ILE A 237 -17.61 5.05 -19.20
C ILE A 237 -19.02 4.87 -18.67
N VAL A 238 -19.40 3.62 -18.35
CA VAL A 238 -20.71 3.28 -17.81
C VAL A 238 -20.73 3.14 -16.29
N LEU A 239 -19.55 2.96 -15.68
CA LEU A 239 -19.39 2.89 -14.23
C LEU A 239 -17.98 3.33 -13.82
N GLU A 240 -17.89 4.11 -12.73
CA GLU A 240 -16.63 4.48 -12.10
C GLU A 240 -16.53 3.87 -10.70
N LEU A 241 -15.39 3.26 -10.38
CA LEU A 241 -15.14 2.55 -9.13
C LEU A 241 -13.78 2.92 -8.53
N ASN A 242 -13.58 2.64 -7.25
CA ASN A 242 -12.33 3.01 -6.58
C ASN A 242 -11.27 1.91 -6.62
N GLN A 243 -11.66 0.65 -6.82
CA GLN A 243 -10.78 -0.51 -6.71
C GLN A 243 -10.82 -1.38 -7.96
N GLN A 244 -9.64 -1.85 -8.42
CA GLN A 244 -9.54 -2.74 -9.59
C GLN A 244 -10.29 -4.06 -9.39
N SER A 245 -10.24 -4.64 -8.19
CA SER A 245 -10.95 -5.87 -7.87
C SER A 245 -12.46 -5.72 -8.03
N THR A 246 -13.01 -4.59 -7.59
CA THR A 246 -14.45 -4.29 -7.75
C THR A 246 -14.81 -4.07 -9.22
N ALA A 247 -13.94 -3.38 -9.98
CA ALA A 247 -14.16 -3.18 -11.42
C ALA A 247 -14.11 -4.51 -12.18
N TYR A 248 -13.21 -5.41 -11.82
CA TYR A 248 -13.11 -6.75 -12.38
C TYR A 248 -14.37 -7.60 -12.10
N MET A 249 -14.87 -7.57 -10.85
CA MET A 249 -16.11 -8.21 -10.47
C MET A 249 -17.30 -7.63 -11.25
N ALA A 250 -17.37 -6.31 -11.41
CA ALA A 250 -18.42 -5.67 -12.19
C ALA A 250 -18.33 -6.03 -13.68
N ALA A 251 -17.13 -6.14 -14.26
CA ALA A 251 -16.97 -6.60 -15.64
C ALA A 251 -17.45 -8.05 -15.84
N SER A 252 -17.28 -8.92 -14.85
CA SER A 252 -17.79 -10.29 -14.89
C SER A 252 -19.31 -10.38 -14.93
N THR A 253 -20.03 -9.33 -14.56
CA THR A 253 -21.50 -9.24 -14.72
C THR A 253 -21.93 -8.76 -16.11
N GLN A 254 -20.97 -8.61 -17.04
CA GLN A 254 -21.18 -8.23 -18.44
C GLN A 254 -21.60 -6.76 -18.65
N LEU A 255 -21.34 -5.90 -17.67
CA LEU A 255 -21.70 -4.48 -17.73
C LEU A 255 -20.77 -3.67 -18.66
N GLY A 256 -19.46 -4.00 -18.68
CA GLY A 256 -18.47 -3.29 -19.48
C GLY A 256 -17.08 -3.93 -19.37
N ALA A 257 -16.17 -3.51 -20.23
CA ALA A 257 -14.76 -3.90 -20.18
C ALA A 257 -14.00 -3.10 -19.12
N THR A 258 -12.92 -3.68 -18.57
CA THR A 258 -12.07 -2.98 -17.59
C THR A 258 -10.60 -3.27 -17.80
N PHE A 259 -9.75 -2.29 -17.48
CA PHE A 259 -8.31 -2.47 -17.42
C PHE A 259 -7.93 -3.08 -16.07
N ILE A 260 -7.12 -4.13 -16.11
CA ILE A 260 -6.76 -4.93 -14.94
C ILE A 260 -5.30 -5.37 -15.00
N SER A 261 -4.61 -5.47 -13.86
CA SER A 261 -3.28 -6.05 -13.85
C SER A 261 -3.33 -7.59 -13.93
N ASP A 262 -2.33 -8.17 -14.60
CA ASP A 262 -2.12 -9.63 -14.62
C ASP A 262 -1.94 -10.19 -13.20
N THR A 263 -1.29 -9.46 -12.30
CA THR A 263 -1.19 -9.81 -10.87
C THR A 263 -2.56 -10.06 -10.26
N LEU A 264 -3.55 -9.19 -10.51
CA LEU A 264 -4.89 -9.36 -9.95
C LEU A 264 -5.62 -10.56 -10.59
N VAL A 265 -5.45 -10.78 -11.90
CA VAL A 265 -6.02 -11.94 -12.59
C VAL A 265 -5.43 -13.26 -12.06
N MET A 266 -4.15 -13.27 -11.68
CA MET A 266 -3.51 -14.46 -11.09
C MET A 266 -4.01 -14.76 -9.68
N GLN A 267 -4.36 -13.76 -8.91
CA GLN A 267 -4.74 -13.89 -7.50
C GLN A 267 -6.23 -14.11 -7.29
N LEU A 268 -7.08 -13.65 -8.21
CA LEU A 268 -8.53 -13.81 -8.11
C LEU A 268 -9.01 -15.08 -8.83
N PRO A 269 -10.19 -15.60 -8.45
CA PRO A 269 -10.87 -16.60 -9.25
C PRO A 269 -11.05 -16.11 -10.69
N SER A 270 -10.70 -16.95 -11.64
CA SER A 270 -10.92 -16.67 -13.06
C SER A 270 -12.39 -16.72 -13.41
N PHE A 271 -12.85 -15.75 -14.21
CA PHE A 271 -14.22 -15.70 -14.69
C PHE A 271 -14.29 -16.25 -16.12
N GLU A 272 -15.02 -17.36 -16.33
CA GLU A 272 -15.23 -17.98 -17.64
C GLU A 272 -16.00 -17.08 -18.63
N ASN A 273 -16.68 -16.07 -18.13
CA ASN A 273 -17.46 -15.09 -18.88
C ASN A 273 -16.68 -13.83 -19.27
N LEU A 274 -15.37 -13.80 -19.04
CA LEU A 274 -14.46 -12.75 -19.50
C LEU A 274 -13.45 -13.29 -20.51
N VAL A 275 -13.03 -12.41 -21.41
CA VAL A 275 -11.94 -12.60 -22.36
C VAL A 275 -10.87 -11.55 -22.04
N TYR A 276 -9.61 -11.94 -22.14
CA TYR A 276 -8.48 -11.07 -21.80
C TYR A 276 -7.66 -10.75 -23.05
N TYR A 277 -7.19 -9.52 -23.12
CA TYR A 277 -6.36 -9.04 -24.20
C TYR A 277 -5.09 -8.40 -23.70
N HIS A 278 -3.98 -8.69 -24.36
CA HIS A 278 -2.71 -7.99 -24.16
C HIS A 278 -2.76 -6.60 -24.82
N LEU A 279 -2.19 -5.61 -24.16
CA LEU A 279 -2.12 -4.23 -24.63
C LEU A 279 -0.68 -3.85 -24.98
N SER A 280 -0.52 -2.98 -25.98
CA SER A 280 0.76 -2.39 -26.35
C SER A 280 0.93 -1.00 -25.73
N GLY A 281 2.18 -0.50 -25.74
CA GLY A 281 2.52 0.84 -25.29
C GLY A 281 3.17 0.88 -23.90
N SER A 282 3.76 2.03 -23.58
CA SER A 282 4.49 2.22 -22.30
C SER A 282 3.57 2.15 -21.07
N GLU A 283 2.32 2.50 -21.23
CA GLU A 283 1.33 2.45 -20.14
C GLU A 283 0.76 1.05 -19.89
N ALA A 284 1.01 0.10 -20.80
CA ALA A 284 0.59 -1.29 -20.65
C ALA A 284 1.47 -2.11 -19.70
N LYS A 285 2.60 -1.56 -19.27
CA LYS A 285 3.48 -2.16 -18.26
C LYS A 285 3.76 -1.18 -17.13
N ARG A 286 3.97 -1.73 -15.94
CA ARG A 286 4.42 -0.95 -14.79
C ARG A 286 5.22 -1.82 -13.84
N ASP A 287 6.19 -1.20 -13.18
CA ASP A 287 6.97 -1.85 -12.14
C ASP A 287 6.34 -1.59 -10.77
N VAL A 288 6.44 -2.59 -9.92
CA VAL A 288 6.02 -2.56 -8.52
C VAL A 288 7.26 -2.66 -7.65
N PHE A 289 7.37 -1.75 -6.71
CA PHE A 289 8.54 -1.65 -5.86
C PHE A 289 8.16 -1.73 -4.38
N PHE A 290 9.09 -2.23 -3.57
CA PHE A 290 9.12 -1.93 -2.15
C PHE A 290 9.88 -0.63 -1.95
N TYR A 291 9.20 0.38 -1.39
CA TYR A 291 9.77 1.67 -1.04
C TYR A 291 10.05 1.75 0.44
N TYR A 292 11.17 2.35 0.80
CA TYR A 292 11.55 2.67 2.17
C TYR A 292 12.30 4.00 2.22
N LYS A 293 12.29 4.66 3.39
CA LYS A 293 12.92 5.97 3.54
C LYS A 293 14.44 5.88 3.28
N LYS A 294 14.94 6.78 2.44
CA LYS A 294 16.34 6.89 2.10
C LYS A 294 17.17 7.08 3.34
N HIS A 295 18.20 6.80 3.69
CA HIS A 295 18.94 7.00 4.95
C HIS A 295 18.37 6.32 6.21
N LYS A 296 17.25 5.58 6.11
CA LYS A 296 16.84 4.69 7.19
C LYS A 296 17.75 3.47 7.19
N ILE A 297 18.31 3.16 8.36
CA ILE A 297 19.04 1.90 8.52
C ILE A 297 18.03 0.77 8.40
N LYS A 298 18.20 -0.09 7.39
CA LYS A 298 17.38 -1.29 7.27
C LYS A 298 17.62 -2.18 8.48
N THR A 299 16.55 -2.61 9.11
CA THR A 299 16.64 -3.63 10.15
C THR A 299 16.88 -4.98 9.48
N ARG A 300 17.44 -5.93 10.20
CA ARG A 300 17.61 -7.29 9.66
C ARG A 300 16.28 -7.94 9.26
N VAL A 301 15.21 -7.66 10.00
CA VAL A 301 13.84 -8.10 9.61
C VAL A 301 13.46 -7.56 8.23
N MET A 302 13.76 -6.28 7.98
CA MET A 302 13.55 -5.66 6.67
C MET A 302 14.40 -6.34 5.57
N GLU A 303 15.68 -6.61 5.85
CA GLU A 303 16.61 -7.24 4.90
C GLU A 303 16.17 -8.68 4.59
N GLU A 304 15.82 -9.47 5.60
CA GLU A 304 15.34 -10.85 5.41
C GLU A 304 14.00 -10.89 4.67
N PHE A 305 13.09 -9.96 4.98
CA PHE A 305 11.82 -9.86 4.27
C PHE A 305 12.04 -9.54 2.78
N LEU A 306 12.89 -8.57 2.46
CA LEU A 306 13.23 -8.22 1.07
C LEU A 306 13.99 -9.35 0.37
N SER A 307 14.95 -10.00 1.05
CA SER A 307 15.73 -11.09 0.45
C SER A 307 14.85 -12.28 0.05
N MET A 308 13.83 -12.58 0.86
CA MET A 308 12.85 -13.63 0.53
C MET A 308 12.05 -13.32 -0.74
N MET A 309 11.83 -12.02 -1.08
CA MET A 309 11.11 -11.62 -2.29
C MET A 309 11.91 -11.87 -3.57
N HIS A 310 13.23 -11.89 -3.48
CA HIS A 310 14.13 -12.13 -4.62
C HIS A 310 14.40 -13.64 -4.85
N THR A 311 13.96 -14.50 -3.95
CA THR A 311 14.13 -15.97 -4.06
C THR A 311 12.90 -16.60 -4.73
N LYS A 312 12.61 -16.17 -5.99
CA LYS A 312 11.64 -16.84 -6.87
C LYS A 312 12.34 -17.85 -7.77
#